data_8cfab65e48aca4cdaad5381d82b6b8ac
#
_entry.id   8cfab65e48aca4cdaad5381d82b6b8ac
#
_cell.length_a   1.000
_cell.length_b   1.000
_cell.length_c   1.000
_cell.angle_alpha   90.00
_cell.angle_beta   90.00
_cell.angle_gamma   90.00
#
_symmetry.space_group_name_H-M   'P 1'
#
loop_
_entity.id
_entity.type
_entity.pdbx_description
1 polymer ?
#
loop_
_entity_poly.entity_id
_entity_poly.type
_entity_poly.pdbx_seq_one_letter_code
_entity_poly.pdbx_strand_id
1 'polypeptide(L)'
;MDKQNILQQLQQLTTTEEIALKKTQSLPYNYEDFKKVYTEKNKPIYQYTFEKHLSRLIRKRPQDSGFLKTSQLLILKHARFSSTPLHQHDFIEMNYVFSGTVTIMINEKKVILKAGDFCLLDTGVIHQIIETNQDDIVINFLISKEYFSTQMLSRLASNSMIADFAINALSESQKHNQYLVFETSNNDYLIDAIFGVLAQFFNPSFGSHEVIHSYMIIIFSELVRNFQEKQRIESQKSDQLYLGEVLDYLEKHFATCTLASVAEAFGYNPSYLSRRISQQLGRSFVTILQELKLNQASLLLRSSSLPVEQIAHQVGYKNVSFFYKLFQKKYQCSPHAYRQN
;
A
#
# COMPACT_ATOMS: atom_id res chain seq x y z
N MET A 1 -9.67 -4.36 -23.59
CA MET A 1 -9.65 -2.94 -23.97
C MET A 1 -8.20 -2.57 -24.27
N ASP A 2 -7.92 -1.92 -25.40
CA ASP A 2 -6.56 -1.48 -25.74
C ASP A 2 -6.19 -0.15 -25.05
N LYS A 3 -4.90 0.20 -25.06
CA LYS A 3 -4.39 1.42 -24.41
C LYS A 3 -5.04 2.68 -24.96
N GLN A 4 -5.32 2.73 -26.29
CA GLN A 4 -5.87 3.90 -26.93
C GLN A 4 -7.31 4.19 -26.48
N ASN A 5 -8.12 3.16 -26.32
CA ASN A 5 -9.47 3.27 -25.76
C ASN A 5 -9.47 3.73 -24.30
N ILE A 6 -8.52 3.23 -23.48
CA ILE A 6 -8.37 3.67 -22.10
C ILE A 6 -8.00 5.16 -22.05
N LEU A 7 -7.02 5.59 -22.86
CA LEU A 7 -6.62 6.99 -22.98
C LEU A 7 -7.81 7.88 -23.36
N GLN A 8 -8.58 7.48 -24.35
CA GLN A 8 -9.75 8.21 -24.80
C GLN A 8 -10.78 8.36 -23.67
N GLN A 9 -11.05 7.29 -22.91
CA GLN A 9 -11.96 7.34 -21.76
C GLN A 9 -11.44 8.26 -20.65
N LEU A 10 -10.14 8.24 -20.36
CA LEU A 10 -9.55 9.10 -19.34
C LEU A 10 -9.59 10.58 -19.73
N GLN A 11 -9.43 10.88 -21.03
CA GLN A 11 -9.44 12.25 -21.55
C GLN A 11 -10.85 12.83 -21.69
N GLN A 12 -11.86 11.99 -21.92
CA GLN A 12 -13.25 12.46 -21.98
C GLN A 12 -13.68 13.15 -20.68
N LEU A 13 -14.40 14.24 -20.83
CA LEU A 13 -15.04 14.91 -19.69
C LEU A 13 -16.17 14.02 -19.13
N THR A 14 -16.15 13.85 -17.84
CA THR A 14 -17.30 13.26 -17.14
C THR A 14 -18.36 14.33 -16.86
N THR A 15 -19.60 13.93 -16.65
CA THR A 15 -20.67 14.86 -16.24
C THR A 15 -20.27 15.71 -15.02
N THR A 16 -19.54 15.12 -14.10
CA THR A 16 -19.03 15.84 -12.91
C THR A 16 -18.04 16.93 -13.30
N GLU A 17 -17.12 16.64 -14.24
CA GLU A 17 -16.14 17.59 -14.75
C GLU A 17 -16.81 18.71 -15.57
N GLU A 18 -17.85 18.39 -16.35
CA GLU A 18 -18.62 19.41 -17.08
C GLU A 18 -19.34 20.39 -16.13
N ILE A 19 -19.89 19.87 -15.00
CA ILE A 19 -20.50 20.71 -13.97
C ILE A 19 -19.44 21.58 -13.30
N ALA A 20 -18.29 21.01 -12.95
CA ALA A 20 -17.19 21.73 -12.34
C ALA A 20 -16.64 22.84 -13.25
N LEU A 21 -16.45 22.55 -14.55
CA LEU A 21 -15.98 23.51 -15.55
C LEU A 21 -16.92 24.72 -15.71
N LYS A 22 -18.24 24.49 -15.65
CA LYS A 22 -19.24 25.55 -15.72
C LYS A 22 -19.33 26.41 -14.46
N LYS A 23 -18.62 26.02 -13.38
CA LYS A 23 -18.63 26.70 -12.07
C LYS A 23 -20.05 26.94 -11.51
N THR A 24 -21.00 26.11 -11.92
CA THR A 24 -22.41 26.24 -11.51
C THR A 24 -22.66 25.77 -10.08
N GLN A 25 -21.71 25.01 -9.50
CA GLN A 25 -21.72 24.56 -8.10
C GLN A 25 -20.32 24.62 -7.53
N SER A 26 -20.18 25.04 -6.28
CA SER A 26 -18.88 25.17 -5.59
C SER A 26 -18.18 23.82 -5.36
N LEU A 27 -18.92 22.71 -5.36
CA LEU A 27 -18.40 21.34 -5.19
C LEU A 27 -19.19 20.37 -6.10
N PRO A 28 -18.49 19.56 -6.91
CA PRO A 28 -19.15 18.66 -7.87
C PRO A 28 -19.81 17.43 -7.23
N TYR A 29 -19.70 17.29 -5.91
CA TYR A 29 -20.29 16.18 -5.14
C TYR A 29 -21.15 16.69 -4.02
N ASN A 30 -22.28 16.00 -3.74
CA ASN A 30 -23.00 16.19 -2.49
C ASN A 30 -22.26 15.48 -1.36
N TYR A 31 -21.70 16.26 -0.43
CA TYR A 31 -20.97 15.76 0.74
C TYR A 31 -21.86 15.65 1.99
N GLU A 32 -23.15 16.00 1.91
CA GLU A 32 -24.07 15.96 3.05
C GLU A 32 -24.28 14.54 3.60
N ASP A 33 -24.16 13.53 2.74
CA ASP A 33 -24.30 12.12 3.11
C ASP A 33 -23.12 11.57 3.93
N PHE A 34 -22.01 12.31 4.03
CA PHE A 34 -20.84 11.85 4.78
C PHE A 34 -20.88 12.34 6.21
N LYS A 35 -20.48 11.45 7.13
CA LYS A 35 -20.26 11.82 8.52
C LYS A 35 -19.16 12.89 8.59
N LYS A 36 -19.33 13.86 9.47
CA LYS A 36 -18.36 14.94 9.71
C LYS A 36 -17.82 14.82 11.12
N VAL A 37 -16.52 15.03 11.26
CA VAL A 37 -15.84 15.33 12.52
C VAL A 37 -15.18 16.70 12.37
N TYR A 38 -14.82 17.33 13.47
CA TYR A 38 -14.28 18.67 13.42
C TYR A 38 -12.87 18.69 14.02
N THR A 39 -11.96 19.44 13.39
CA THR A 39 -10.64 19.73 13.96
C THR A 39 -10.77 20.58 15.22
N GLU A 40 -9.70 20.71 16.01
CA GLU A 40 -9.62 21.65 17.13
C GLU A 40 -9.93 23.10 16.71
N LYS A 41 -9.65 23.45 15.46
CA LYS A 41 -9.95 24.77 14.85
C LYS A 41 -11.35 24.83 14.23
N ASN A 42 -12.25 23.91 14.58
CA ASN A 42 -13.63 23.82 14.09
C ASN A 42 -13.79 23.73 12.55
N LYS A 43 -12.79 23.16 11.86
CA LYS A 43 -12.88 22.84 10.42
C LYS A 43 -13.50 21.46 10.23
N PRO A 44 -14.49 21.29 9.34
CA PRO A 44 -15.09 19.98 9.09
C PRO A 44 -14.13 19.06 8.35
N ILE A 45 -14.02 17.82 8.82
CA ILE A 45 -13.35 16.70 8.17
C ILE A 45 -14.41 15.68 7.80
N TYR A 46 -14.53 15.36 6.53
CA TYR A 46 -15.48 14.37 6.03
C TYR A 46 -14.92 12.96 6.19
N GLN A 47 -15.74 12.04 6.70
CA GLN A 47 -15.35 10.63 6.82
C GLN A 47 -15.88 9.84 5.63
N TYR A 48 -14.98 9.41 4.76
CA TYR A 48 -15.28 8.57 3.60
C TYR A 48 -15.21 7.09 3.99
N THR A 49 -16.09 6.28 3.41
CA THR A 49 -16.07 4.83 3.61
C THR A 49 -16.01 4.12 2.26
N PHE A 50 -15.31 2.99 2.23
CA PHE A 50 -15.21 2.15 1.04
C PHE A 50 -16.60 1.75 0.53
N GLU A 51 -17.48 1.34 1.43
CA GLU A 51 -18.83 0.90 1.08
C GLU A 51 -19.68 1.99 0.41
N LYS A 52 -19.56 3.26 0.85
CA LYS A 52 -20.27 4.37 0.19
C LYS A 52 -19.74 4.63 -1.22
N HIS A 53 -18.42 4.55 -1.42
CA HIS A 53 -17.85 4.67 -2.77
C HIS A 53 -18.27 3.50 -3.67
N LEU A 54 -18.24 2.28 -3.16
CA LEU A 54 -18.73 1.08 -3.85
C LEU A 54 -20.20 1.24 -4.28
N SER A 55 -21.07 1.63 -3.35
CA SER A 55 -22.51 1.84 -3.62
C SER A 55 -22.76 2.91 -4.69
N ARG A 56 -21.95 3.99 -4.70
CA ARG A 56 -22.01 5.04 -5.72
C ARG A 56 -21.56 4.53 -7.08
N LEU A 57 -20.48 3.74 -7.12
CA LEU A 57 -19.95 3.18 -8.37
C LEU A 57 -20.92 2.17 -8.97
N ILE A 58 -21.56 1.32 -8.17
CA ILE A 58 -22.59 0.38 -8.62
C ILE A 58 -23.77 1.14 -9.24
N ARG A 59 -24.21 2.25 -8.64
CA ARG A 59 -25.26 3.09 -9.22
C ARG A 59 -24.89 3.70 -10.57
N LYS A 60 -23.61 4.04 -10.78
CA LYS A 60 -23.11 4.58 -12.05
C LYS A 60 -22.86 3.49 -13.11
N ARG A 61 -22.58 2.27 -12.69
CA ARG A 61 -22.22 1.12 -13.54
C ARG A 61 -23.06 -0.11 -13.14
N PRO A 62 -24.40 -0.09 -13.29
CA PRO A 62 -25.25 -1.20 -12.84
C PRO A 62 -24.95 -2.54 -13.52
N GLN A 63 -24.49 -2.50 -14.78
CA GLN A 63 -24.08 -3.67 -15.56
C GLN A 63 -22.90 -4.42 -14.94
N ASP A 64 -22.04 -3.71 -14.20
CA ASP A 64 -20.87 -4.28 -13.56
C ASP A 64 -21.11 -4.63 -12.08
N SER A 65 -22.36 -4.57 -11.62
CA SER A 65 -22.69 -4.70 -10.19
C SER A 65 -22.22 -6.01 -9.57
N GLY A 66 -22.23 -7.11 -10.32
CA GLY A 66 -21.73 -8.41 -9.86
C GLY A 66 -20.21 -8.38 -9.56
N PHE A 67 -19.44 -7.83 -10.49
CA PHE A 67 -18.00 -7.65 -10.33
C PHE A 67 -17.68 -6.65 -9.20
N LEU A 68 -18.34 -5.50 -9.16
CA LEU A 68 -18.09 -4.46 -8.18
C LEU A 68 -18.41 -4.92 -6.74
N LYS A 69 -19.47 -5.68 -6.51
CA LYS A 69 -19.86 -6.18 -5.19
C LYS A 69 -18.81 -7.09 -4.54
N THR A 70 -18.03 -7.81 -5.35
CA THR A 70 -16.95 -8.69 -4.89
C THR A 70 -15.58 -8.00 -4.92
N SER A 71 -15.51 -6.78 -5.48
CA SER A 71 -14.26 -6.04 -5.59
C SER A 71 -13.86 -5.44 -4.25
N GLN A 72 -12.61 -5.68 -3.88
CA GLN A 72 -11.94 -5.06 -2.73
C GLN A 72 -11.05 -3.88 -3.16
N LEU A 73 -11.07 -3.56 -4.45
CA LEU A 73 -10.35 -2.47 -5.07
C LEU A 73 -11.32 -1.70 -5.98
N LEU A 74 -11.43 -0.39 -5.77
CA LEU A 74 -12.19 0.51 -6.65
C LEU A 74 -11.24 1.48 -7.31
N ILE A 75 -11.56 1.87 -8.55
CA ILE A 75 -10.77 2.81 -9.33
C ILE A 75 -11.66 3.99 -9.71
N LEU A 76 -11.22 5.18 -9.35
CA LEU A 76 -11.94 6.43 -9.62
C LEU A 76 -11.01 7.42 -10.29
N LYS A 77 -11.49 8.09 -11.33
CA LYS A 77 -10.82 9.29 -11.86
C LYS A 77 -11.24 10.47 -10.99
N HIS A 78 -10.28 11.20 -10.43
CA HIS A 78 -10.54 12.50 -9.79
C HIS A 78 -11.14 13.46 -10.83
N ALA A 79 -12.20 14.16 -10.45
CA ALA A 79 -12.83 15.10 -11.38
C ALA A 79 -11.93 16.33 -11.55
N ARG A 80 -11.54 16.62 -12.79
CA ARG A 80 -10.81 17.84 -13.15
C ARG A 80 -11.62 19.09 -12.79
N PHE A 81 -10.96 20.21 -12.67
CA PHE A 81 -11.56 21.52 -12.28
C PHE A 81 -12.24 21.49 -10.92
N SER A 82 -11.84 20.56 -10.05
CA SER A 82 -12.42 20.41 -8.73
C SER A 82 -11.36 20.12 -7.67
N SER A 83 -11.72 20.42 -6.42
CA SER A 83 -10.97 20.03 -5.23
C SER A 83 -11.78 19.02 -4.40
N THR A 84 -11.12 18.28 -3.52
CA THR A 84 -11.83 17.55 -2.46
C THR A 84 -11.89 18.41 -1.19
N PRO A 85 -12.94 18.28 -0.38
CA PRO A 85 -12.92 18.84 0.97
C PRO A 85 -11.89 18.10 1.82
N LEU A 86 -11.53 18.68 2.96
CA LEU A 86 -10.70 18.00 3.94
C LEU A 86 -11.40 16.73 4.42
N HIS A 87 -10.75 15.57 4.26
CA HIS A 87 -11.36 14.29 4.58
C HIS A 87 -10.36 13.27 5.09
N GLN A 88 -10.88 12.19 5.62
CA GLN A 88 -10.19 10.96 5.97
C GLN A 88 -11.06 9.76 5.56
N HIS A 89 -10.47 8.58 5.46
CA HIS A 89 -11.18 7.37 4.99
C HIS A 89 -10.82 6.13 5.80
N ASP A 90 -11.64 5.06 5.68
CA ASP A 90 -11.46 3.77 6.34
C ASP A 90 -10.75 2.73 5.47
N PHE A 91 -10.27 3.13 4.30
CA PHE A 91 -9.55 2.32 3.31
C PHE A 91 -8.16 2.90 3.05
N ILE A 92 -7.29 2.16 2.38
CA ILE A 92 -6.03 2.69 1.87
C ILE A 92 -6.31 3.34 0.52
N GLU A 93 -5.82 4.58 0.32
CA GLU A 93 -5.92 5.27 -0.95
C GLU A 93 -4.55 5.36 -1.61
N MET A 94 -4.50 5.01 -2.90
CA MET A 94 -3.32 5.20 -3.73
C MET A 94 -3.68 6.12 -4.88
N ASN A 95 -3.09 7.31 -4.90
CA ASN A 95 -3.24 8.27 -5.99
C ASN A 95 -2.12 8.05 -7.00
N TYR A 96 -2.46 7.94 -8.25
CA TYR A 96 -1.55 7.91 -9.40
C TYR A 96 -1.80 9.10 -10.30
N VAL A 97 -0.80 9.90 -10.56
CA VAL A 97 -0.89 11.02 -11.49
C VAL A 97 -0.63 10.50 -12.90
N PHE A 98 -1.70 10.34 -13.67
CA PHE A 98 -1.62 9.85 -15.04
C PHE A 98 -1.06 10.92 -16.00
N SER A 99 -1.47 12.18 -15.83
CA SER A 99 -0.95 13.34 -16.55
C SER A 99 -1.05 14.61 -15.72
N GLY A 100 -0.25 15.61 -16.07
CA GLY A 100 -0.24 16.89 -15.37
C GLY A 100 0.47 16.86 -14.03
N THR A 101 -0.05 17.63 -13.08
CA THR A 101 0.51 17.81 -11.74
C THR A 101 -0.63 17.98 -10.74
N VAL A 102 -0.55 17.28 -9.60
CA VAL A 102 -1.53 17.42 -8.53
C VAL A 102 -0.88 17.90 -7.24
N THR A 103 -1.57 18.79 -6.54
CA THR A 103 -1.21 19.21 -5.19
C THR A 103 -2.16 18.55 -4.18
N ILE A 104 -1.60 17.83 -3.23
CA ILE A 104 -2.33 17.22 -2.12
C ILE A 104 -1.85 17.87 -0.82
N MET A 105 -2.80 18.34 -0.01
CA MET A 105 -2.51 18.75 1.36
C MET A 105 -2.68 17.54 2.26
N ILE A 106 -1.61 17.08 2.91
CA ILE A 106 -1.60 15.90 3.77
C ILE A 106 -1.12 16.32 5.16
N ASN A 107 -1.95 16.18 6.19
CA ASN A 107 -1.61 16.58 7.55
C ASN A 107 -1.02 18.01 7.58
N GLU A 108 -1.67 18.97 6.91
CA GLU A 108 -1.27 20.38 6.76
C GLU A 108 0.03 20.61 5.94
N LYS A 109 0.65 19.56 5.38
CA LYS A 109 1.84 19.67 4.51
C LYS A 109 1.42 19.63 3.04
N LYS A 110 2.04 20.48 2.24
CA LYS A 110 1.86 20.50 0.78
C LYS A 110 2.74 19.45 0.14
N VAL A 111 2.13 18.51 -0.58
CA VAL A 111 2.81 17.48 -1.40
C VAL A 111 2.43 17.74 -2.85
N ILE A 112 3.42 17.80 -3.74
CA ILE A 112 3.23 18.00 -5.18
C ILE A 112 3.66 16.72 -5.88
N LEU A 113 2.75 16.12 -6.64
CA LEU A 113 2.99 14.95 -7.46
C LEU A 113 2.95 15.33 -8.93
N LYS A 114 3.81 14.71 -9.73
CA LYS A 114 3.89 14.89 -11.19
C LYS A 114 3.39 13.64 -11.91
N ALA A 115 3.18 13.74 -13.21
CA ALA A 115 2.84 12.60 -14.04
C ALA A 115 3.80 11.42 -13.79
N GLY A 116 3.26 10.24 -13.55
CA GLY A 116 3.98 9.03 -13.19
C GLY A 116 4.17 8.80 -11.69
N ASP A 117 3.95 9.80 -10.84
CA ASP A 117 4.13 9.65 -9.38
C ASP A 117 2.95 8.96 -8.71
N PHE A 118 3.25 8.29 -7.59
CA PHE A 118 2.26 7.69 -6.71
C PHE A 118 2.33 8.30 -5.31
N CYS A 119 1.16 8.41 -4.69
CA CYS A 119 1.03 8.71 -3.25
C CYS A 119 0.14 7.65 -2.61
N LEU A 120 0.65 6.97 -1.60
CA LEU A 120 -0.08 5.97 -0.83
C LEU A 120 -0.45 6.58 0.52
N LEU A 121 -1.74 6.61 0.85
CA LEU A 121 -2.31 7.21 2.06
C LEU A 121 -2.90 6.10 2.93
N ASP A 122 -2.47 6.05 4.19
CA ASP A 122 -3.04 5.15 5.20
C ASP A 122 -4.48 5.57 5.57
N THR A 123 -5.21 4.66 6.20
CA THR A 123 -6.52 4.95 6.78
C THR A 123 -6.38 6.05 7.84
N GLY A 124 -7.33 6.97 7.88
CA GLY A 124 -7.32 8.05 8.87
C GLY A 124 -6.39 9.22 8.56
N VAL A 125 -5.60 9.18 7.48
CA VAL A 125 -4.81 10.34 7.05
C VAL A 125 -5.74 11.47 6.62
N ILE A 126 -5.57 12.63 7.25
CA ILE A 126 -6.36 13.82 6.92
C ILE A 126 -5.72 14.51 5.71
N HIS A 127 -6.45 14.57 4.61
CA HIS A 127 -5.94 15.15 3.37
C HIS A 127 -7.03 15.79 2.51
N GLN A 128 -6.58 16.52 1.48
CA GLN A 128 -7.43 17.07 0.42
C GLN A 128 -6.62 17.24 -0.87
N ILE A 129 -7.24 17.00 -2.01
CA ILE A 129 -6.69 17.36 -3.33
C ILE A 129 -7.10 18.81 -3.60
N ILE A 130 -6.12 19.63 -3.95
CA ILE A 130 -6.35 21.01 -4.37
C ILE A 130 -6.91 21.01 -5.79
N GLU A 131 -7.58 22.11 -6.18
CA GLU A 131 -8.20 22.23 -7.50
C GLU A 131 -7.23 21.84 -8.62
N THR A 132 -7.68 20.89 -9.46
CA THR A 132 -6.95 20.36 -10.62
C THR A 132 -7.35 21.10 -11.88
N ASN A 133 -6.46 21.08 -12.89
CA ASN A 133 -6.65 21.73 -14.18
C ASN A 133 -7.07 20.74 -15.28
N GLN A 134 -7.18 21.24 -16.51
CA GLN A 134 -7.59 20.45 -17.69
C GLN A 134 -6.68 19.24 -17.96
N ASP A 135 -5.37 19.40 -17.80
CA ASP A 135 -4.37 18.38 -18.13
C ASP A 135 -4.07 17.43 -16.96
N ASP A 136 -4.63 17.71 -15.76
CA ASP A 136 -4.39 16.96 -14.57
C ASP A 136 -5.34 15.76 -14.48
N ILE A 137 -4.85 14.58 -14.84
CA ILE A 137 -5.60 13.32 -14.71
C ILE A 137 -5.02 12.52 -13.55
N VAL A 138 -5.83 12.33 -12.50
CA VAL A 138 -5.46 11.56 -11.32
C VAL A 138 -6.37 10.36 -11.19
N ILE A 139 -5.78 9.20 -11.01
CA ILE A 139 -6.47 7.93 -10.79
C ILE A 139 -6.31 7.55 -9.32
N ASN A 140 -7.43 7.43 -8.62
CA ASN A 140 -7.48 7.03 -7.24
C ASN A 140 -7.83 5.55 -7.15
N PHE A 141 -6.96 4.76 -6.55
CA PHE A 141 -7.19 3.37 -6.20
C PHE A 141 -7.62 3.33 -4.73
N LEU A 142 -8.88 2.97 -4.49
CA LEU A 142 -9.41 2.79 -3.16
C LEU A 142 -9.30 1.31 -2.83
N ILE A 143 -8.51 0.97 -1.83
CA ILE A 143 -8.12 -0.39 -1.48
C ILE A 143 -8.70 -0.70 -0.11
N SER A 144 -9.64 -1.64 -0.05
CA SER A 144 -10.22 -2.04 1.23
C SER A 144 -9.17 -2.73 2.12
N LYS A 145 -9.38 -2.72 3.44
CA LYS A 145 -8.47 -3.42 4.37
C LYS A 145 -8.37 -4.92 4.05
N GLU A 146 -9.47 -5.52 3.64
CA GLU A 146 -9.56 -6.94 3.30
C GLU A 146 -8.77 -7.31 2.05
N TYR A 147 -8.43 -6.34 1.18
CA TYR A 147 -7.60 -6.53 0.00
C TYR A 147 -6.22 -7.09 0.36
N PHE A 148 -5.64 -6.61 1.45
CA PHE A 148 -4.36 -7.09 1.97
C PHE A 148 -4.54 -8.40 2.76
N SER A 149 -5.15 -9.39 2.09
CA SER A 149 -5.28 -10.74 2.62
C SER A 149 -3.92 -11.34 3.00
N THR A 150 -3.92 -12.34 3.86
CA THR A 150 -2.71 -13.08 4.25
C THR A 150 -1.94 -13.58 3.01
N GLN A 151 -2.65 -13.94 1.95
CA GLN A 151 -2.06 -14.42 0.69
C GLN A 151 -1.34 -13.30 -0.07
N MET A 152 -1.90 -12.10 -0.12
CA MET A 152 -1.25 -10.95 -0.75
C MET A 152 -0.07 -10.48 0.09
N LEU A 153 -0.25 -10.35 1.41
CA LEU A 153 0.84 -10.00 2.31
C LEU A 153 2.00 -10.99 2.24
N SER A 154 1.74 -12.29 2.08
CA SER A 154 2.80 -13.29 1.94
C SER A 154 3.59 -13.14 0.63
N ARG A 155 2.97 -12.68 -0.44
CA ARG A 155 3.64 -12.38 -1.72
C ARG A 155 4.43 -11.07 -1.67
N LEU A 156 4.00 -10.11 -0.85
CA LEU A 156 4.71 -8.85 -0.59
C LEU A 156 5.70 -8.94 0.57
N ALA A 157 5.71 -10.05 1.32
CA ALA A 157 6.54 -10.21 2.54
C ALA A 157 8.05 -10.18 2.27
N SER A 158 8.48 -10.48 1.04
CA SER A 158 9.85 -10.23 0.60
C SER A 158 10.18 -8.73 0.44
N ASN A 159 9.18 -7.85 0.54
CA ASN A 159 9.31 -6.40 0.39
C ASN A 159 8.75 -5.73 1.65
N SER A 160 9.56 -5.65 2.69
CA SER A 160 9.17 -5.30 4.05
C SER A 160 8.41 -3.97 4.18
N MET A 161 8.72 -2.94 3.39
CA MET A 161 8.18 -1.60 3.58
C MET A 161 6.68 -1.48 3.23
N ILE A 162 6.22 -2.02 2.09
CA ILE A 162 4.79 -2.01 1.74
C ILE A 162 4.01 -3.01 2.59
N ALA A 163 4.62 -4.17 2.90
CA ALA A 163 4.02 -5.11 3.83
C ALA A 163 3.84 -4.47 5.22
N ASP A 164 4.84 -3.74 5.70
CA ASP A 164 4.77 -3.01 6.97
C ASP A 164 3.72 -1.88 6.93
N PHE A 165 3.66 -1.12 5.84
CA PHE A 165 2.63 -0.11 5.65
C PHE A 165 1.23 -0.74 5.67
N ALA A 166 1.02 -1.83 4.92
CA ALA A 166 -0.24 -2.55 4.89
C ALA A 166 -0.61 -3.17 6.24
N ILE A 167 0.35 -3.78 6.94
CA ILE A 167 0.14 -4.33 8.28
C ILE A 167 -0.21 -3.22 9.27
N ASN A 168 0.46 -2.07 9.20
CA ASN A 168 0.16 -0.93 10.05
C ASN A 168 -1.23 -0.36 9.75
N ALA A 169 -1.62 -0.27 8.49
CA ALA A 169 -2.96 0.18 8.07
C ALA A 169 -4.08 -0.78 8.52
N LEU A 170 -3.76 -2.07 8.70
CA LEU A 170 -4.68 -3.09 9.21
C LEU A 170 -4.76 -3.14 10.75
N SER A 171 -3.78 -2.57 11.46
CA SER A 171 -3.68 -2.64 12.92
C SER A 171 -4.58 -1.62 13.58
N GLU A 172 -5.54 -2.05 14.41
CA GLU A 172 -6.42 -1.17 15.20
C GLU A 172 -5.68 -0.39 16.30
N SER A 173 -4.44 -0.78 16.64
CA SER A 173 -3.67 -0.24 17.76
C SER A 173 -2.71 0.89 17.39
N GLN A 174 -2.60 1.29 16.11
CA GLN A 174 -1.64 2.28 15.63
C GLN A 174 -2.28 3.61 15.20
N LYS A 175 -1.49 4.68 15.23
CA LYS A 175 -1.91 5.98 14.68
C LYS A 175 -1.85 5.89 13.15
N HIS A 176 -3.00 5.83 12.50
CA HIS A 176 -3.17 5.80 11.04
C HIS A 176 -2.97 7.19 10.44
N ASN A 177 -1.73 7.66 10.34
CA ASN A 177 -1.40 8.98 9.81
C ASN A 177 -0.21 8.97 8.84
N GLN A 178 0.16 7.80 8.34
CA GLN A 178 1.31 7.62 7.45
C GLN A 178 0.93 7.80 5.99
N TYR A 179 1.85 8.34 5.21
CA TYR A 179 1.77 8.37 3.75
C TYR A 179 3.15 8.14 3.13
N LEU A 180 3.15 7.59 1.92
CA LEU A 180 4.37 7.34 1.15
C LEU A 180 4.23 7.99 -0.23
N VAL A 181 5.30 8.66 -0.67
CA VAL A 181 5.38 9.24 -2.01
C VAL A 181 6.46 8.51 -2.80
N PHE A 182 6.09 8.07 -4.00
CA PHE A 182 6.98 7.38 -4.93
C PHE A 182 7.10 8.22 -6.21
N GLU A 183 8.31 8.72 -6.48
CA GLU A 183 8.64 9.42 -7.71
C GLU A 183 9.04 8.39 -8.76
N THR A 184 8.12 8.08 -9.69
CA THR A 184 8.26 6.99 -10.65
C THR A 184 8.05 7.42 -12.11
N SER A 185 8.22 8.70 -12.40
CA SER A 185 7.83 9.37 -13.63
C SER A 185 8.35 8.76 -14.96
N ASN A 186 9.28 7.82 -14.94
CA ASN A 186 9.87 7.20 -16.14
C ASN A 186 9.91 5.66 -16.06
N ASN A 187 8.98 5.04 -15.34
CA ASN A 187 8.94 3.58 -15.22
C ASN A 187 7.86 2.98 -16.15
N ASP A 188 8.28 2.53 -17.35
CA ASP A 188 7.38 1.93 -18.35
C ASP A 188 6.65 0.69 -17.83
N TYR A 189 7.27 -0.10 -16.94
CA TYR A 189 6.64 -1.28 -16.33
C TYR A 189 5.45 -0.89 -15.45
N LEU A 190 5.57 0.21 -14.70
CA LEU A 190 4.45 0.73 -13.90
C LEU A 190 3.34 1.26 -14.79
N ILE A 191 3.68 1.98 -15.86
CA ILE A 191 2.70 2.48 -16.83
C ILE A 191 1.93 1.31 -17.45
N ASP A 192 2.61 0.28 -17.90
CA ASP A 192 1.99 -0.92 -18.49
C ASP A 192 1.10 -1.67 -17.48
N ALA A 193 1.56 -1.80 -16.25
CA ALA A 193 0.77 -2.43 -15.19
C ALA A 193 -0.50 -1.63 -14.87
N ILE A 194 -0.43 -0.29 -14.82
CA ILE A 194 -1.60 0.58 -14.63
C ILE A 194 -2.59 0.39 -15.78
N PHE A 195 -2.14 0.39 -17.02
CA PHE A 195 -3.04 0.10 -18.15
C PHE A 195 -3.68 -1.27 -18.06
N GLY A 196 -2.92 -2.28 -17.60
CA GLY A 196 -3.44 -3.63 -17.36
C GLY A 196 -4.57 -3.65 -16.33
N VAL A 197 -4.39 -2.97 -15.21
CA VAL A 197 -5.45 -2.83 -14.18
C VAL A 197 -6.67 -2.10 -14.74
N LEU A 198 -6.46 -0.95 -15.40
CA LEU A 198 -7.56 -0.13 -15.96
C LEU A 198 -8.36 -0.89 -17.02
N ALA A 199 -7.69 -1.68 -17.87
CA ALA A 199 -8.35 -2.50 -18.88
C ALA A 199 -9.33 -3.49 -18.27
N GLN A 200 -8.93 -4.16 -17.19
CA GLN A 200 -9.77 -5.14 -16.50
C GLN A 200 -10.89 -4.49 -15.67
N PHE A 201 -10.60 -3.34 -15.06
CA PHE A 201 -11.58 -2.66 -14.22
C PHE A 201 -12.68 -1.98 -15.05
N PHE A 202 -12.34 -1.34 -16.16
CA PHE A 202 -13.31 -0.67 -17.03
C PHE A 202 -14.08 -1.61 -17.95
N ASN A 203 -13.53 -2.79 -18.25
CA ASN A 203 -14.20 -3.81 -19.05
C ASN A 203 -13.99 -5.21 -18.42
N PRO A 204 -14.66 -5.47 -17.27
CA PRO A 204 -14.45 -6.70 -16.53
C PRO A 204 -14.95 -7.93 -17.31
N SER A 205 -14.18 -9.03 -17.22
CA SER A 205 -14.48 -10.33 -17.77
C SER A 205 -14.21 -11.45 -16.77
N PHE A 206 -14.43 -12.69 -17.15
CA PHE A 206 -14.08 -13.82 -16.28
C PHE A 206 -12.59 -13.76 -15.91
N GLY A 207 -12.29 -13.88 -14.62
CA GLY A 207 -10.91 -13.83 -14.09
C GLY A 207 -10.32 -12.43 -13.94
N SER A 208 -11.06 -11.35 -14.23
CA SER A 208 -10.54 -9.98 -14.10
C SER A 208 -10.04 -9.63 -12.70
N HIS A 209 -10.63 -10.17 -11.64
CA HIS A 209 -10.13 -9.98 -10.28
C HIS A 209 -8.71 -10.51 -10.11
N GLU A 210 -8.45 -11.73 -10.56
CA GLU A 210 -7.14 -12.37 -10.47
C GLU A 210 -6.07 -11.63 -11.28
N VAL A 211 -6.45 -11.14 -12.46
CA VAL A 211 -5.57 -10.34 -13.32
C VAL A 211 -5.25 -9.00 -12.64
N ILE A 212 -6.25 -8.32 -12.08
CA ILE A 212 -6.06 -7.07 -11.32
C ILE A 212 -5.13 -7.32 -10.13
N HIS A 213 -5.37 -8.38 -9.34
CA HIS A 213 -4.50 -8.73 -8.20
C HIS A 213 -3.04 -8.96 -8.63
N SER A 214 -2.83 -9.61 -9.78
CA SER A 214 -1.49 -9.85 -10.32
C SER A 214 -0.79 -8.55 -10.71
N TYR A 215 -1.48 -7.64 -11.40
CA TYR A 215 -0.94 -6.31 -11.72
C TYR A 215 -0.66 -5.47 -10.47
N MET A 216 -1.53 -5.53 -9.46
CA MET A 216 -1.29 -4.80 -8.20
C MET A 216 -0.06 -5.30 -7.47
N ILE A 217 0.24 -6.61 -7.51
CA ILE A 217 1.48 -7.17 -6.97
C ILE A 217 2.68 -6.59 -7.72
N ILE A 218 2.61 -6.52 -9.05
CA ILE A 218 3.66 -5.92 -9.88
C ILE A 218 3.86 -4.44 -9.50
N ILE A 219 2.77 -3.68 -9.42
CA ILE A 219 2.81 -2.25 -9.05
C ILE A 219 3.49 -2.08 -7.69
N PHE A 220 3.03 -2.79 -6.66
CA PHE A 220 3.62 -2.68 -5.33
C PHE A 220 5.09 -3.10 -5.31
N SER A 221 5.47 -4.15 -6.02
CA SER A 221 6.86 -4.61 -6.11
C SER A 221 7.76 -3.57 -6.78
N GLU A 222 7.28 -2.94 -7.86
CA GLU A 222 8.01 -1.87 -8.56
C GLU A 222 8.12 -0.60 -7.71
N LEU A 223 7.08 -0.22 -6.98
CA LEU A 223 7.13 0.92 -6.07
C LEU A 223 8.17 0.71 -4.98
N VAL A 224 8.25 -0.49 -4.39
CA VAL A 224 9.30 -0.82 -3.41
C VAL A 224 10.68 -0.76 -4.03
N ARG A 225 10.87 -1.37 -5.20
CA ARG A 225 12.15 -1.34 -5.91
C ARG A 225 12.63 0.08 -6.20
N ASN A 226 11.73 0.93 -6.69
CA ASN A 226 12.03 2.35 -6.94
C ASN A 226 12.44 3.08 -5.64
N PHE A 227 11.71 2.85 -4.55
CA PHE A 227 12.03 3.47 -3.28
C PHE A 227 13.40 3.00 -2.72
N GLN A 228 13.68 1.70 -2.81
CA GLN A 228 14.97 1.13 -2.38
C GLN A 228 16.13 1.71 -3.20
N GLU A 229 15.96 1.79 -4.51
CA GLU A 229 17.02 2.35 -5.38
C GLU A 229 17.27 3.84 -5.08
N LYS A 230 16.22 4.62 -4.84
CA LYS A 230 16.35 6.03 -4.43
C LYS A 230 17.11 6.15 -3.12
N GLN A 231 16.76 5.35 -2.12
CA GLN A 231 17.49 5.32 -0.84
C GLN A 231 18.94 4.90 -1.01
N ARG A 232 19.24 3.92 -1.88
CA ARG A 232 20.59 3.48 -2.17
C ARG A 232 21.44 4.62 -2.76
N ILE A 233 20.88 5.35 -3.72
CA ILE A 233 21.57 6.50 -4.34
C ILE A 233 21.82 7.62 -3.32
N GLU A 234 20.85 7.90 -2.46
CA GLU A 234 20.98 8.92 -1.41
C GLU A 234 22.00 8.53 -0.35
N SER A 235 22.02 7.26 0.06
CA SER A 235 22.98 6.75 1.05
C SER A 235 24.42 6.75 0.53
N GLN A 236 24.64 6.44 -0.74
CA GLN A 236 25.95 6.54 -1.38
C GLN A 236 26.50 7.97 -1.40
N LYS A 237 25.63 8.99 -1.46
CA LYS A 237 26.00 10.41 -1.40
C LYS A 237 26.33 10.91 0.02
N SER A 238 25.81 10.25 1.05
CA SER A 238 25.85 10.73 2.43
C SER A 238 26.64 9.87 3.39
N ASP A 239 27.32 8.82 2.94
CA ASP A 239 27.99 7.82 3.80
C ASP A 239 27.05 7.21 4.86
N GLN A 240 25.74 7.20 4.57
CA GLN A 240 24.70 6.70 5.48
C GLN A 240 24.38 5.23 5.19
N LEU A 241 24.09 4.48 6.26
CA LEU A 241 23.63 3.09 6.18
C LEU A 241 22.40 2.96 5.26
N TYR A 242 22.51 2.16 4.21
CA TYR A 242 21.41 1.77 3.36
C TYR A 242 20.70 0.55 3.96
N LEU A 243 19.59 0.78 4.64
CA LEU A 243 18.85 -0.30 5.31
C LEU A 243 18.24 -1.34 4.36
N GLY A 244 17.97 -0.98 3.12
CA GLY A 244 17.47 -1.93 2.13
C GLY A 244 18.41 -3.13 1.93
N GLU A 245 19.73 -2.91 1.85
CA GLU A 245 20.72 -3.98 1.72
C GLU A 245 20.79 -4.85 2.99
N VAL A 246 20.64 -4.21 4.15
CA VAL A 246 20.60 -4.93 5.44
C VAL A 246 19.37 -5.81 5.52
N LEU A 247 18.19 -5.31 5.12
CA LEU A 247 16.94 -6.08 5.11
C LEU A 247 17.02 -7.25 4.12
N ASP A 248 17.54 -7.01 2.92
CA ASP A 248 17.76 -8.03 1.90
C ASP A 248 18.71 -9.15 2.40
N TYR A 249 19.78 -8.76 3.12
CA TYR A 249 20.66 -9.70 3.77
C TYR A 249 19.95 -10.51 4.87
N LEU A 250 19.14 -9.86 5.69
CA LEU A 250 18.33 -10.52 6.72
C LEU A 250 17.36 -11.53 6.12
N GLU A 251 16.68 -11.20 5.03
CA GLU A 251 15.77 -12.11 4.33
C GLU A 251 16.49 -13.35 3.78
N LYS A 252 17.68 -13.18 3.27
CA LYS A 252 18.48 -14.30 2.73
C LYS A 252 19.12 -15.17 3.82
N HIS A 253 19.40 -14.60 4.99
CA HIS A 253 20.17 -15.24 6.06
C HIS A 253 19.43 -15.35 7.39
N PHE A 254 18.09 -15.09 7.43
CA PHE A 254 17.31 -14.99 8.68
C PHE A 254 17.47 -16.18 9.63
N ALA A 255 17.68 -17.39 9.10
CA ALA A 255 17.79 -18.60 9.93
C ALA A 255 19.02 -18.59 10.84
N THR A 256 20.11 -18.01 10.38
CA THR A 256 21.45 -18.11 11.02
C THR A 256 22.06 -16.77 11.46
N CYS A 257 21.62 -15.65 10.88
CA CYS A 257 22.25 -14.36 11.15
C CYS A 257 22.00 -13.85 12.58
N THR A 258 22.95 -13.08 13.05
CA THR A 258 22.90 -12.33 14.31
C THR A 258 23.18 -10.86 14.03
N LEU A 259 22.86 -9.96 14.95
CA LEU A 259 23.21 -8.55 14.82
C LEU A 259 24.71 -8.35 14.58
N ALA A 260 25.56 -9.15 15.25
CA ALA A 260 27.01 -9.08 15.10
C ALA A 260 27.45 -9.50 13.67
N SER A 261 26.93 -10.63 13.16
CA SER A 261 27.29 -11.09 11.80
C SER A 261 26.81 -10.13 10.71
N VAL A 262 25.64 -9.51 10.89
CA VAL A 262 25.15 -8.49 9.95
C VAL A 262 26.01 -7.23 10.02
N ALA A 263 26.34 -6.77 11.22
CA ALA A 263 27.21 -5.60 11.39
C ALA A 263 28.58 -5.81 10.77
N GLU A 264 29.16 -7.01 10.93
CA GLU A 264 30.43 -7.40 10.30
C GLU A 264 30.32 -7.41 8.77
N ALA A 265 29.25 -8.01 8.21
CA ALA A 265 29.04 -8.09 6.76
C ALA A 265 28.96 -6.71 6.07
N PHE A 266 28.47 -5.70 6.80
CA PHE A 266 28.33 -4.33 6.28
C PHE A 266 29.38 -3.35 6.82
N GLY A 267 30.37 -3.82 7.58
CA GLY A 267 31.44 -2.97 8.13
C GLY A 267 30.98 -1.99 9.20
N TYR A 268 29.88 -2.29 9.91
CA TYR A 268 29.35 -1.43 10.96
C TYR A 268 29.59 -1.95 12.37
N ASN A 269 29.57 -1.03 13.33
CA ASN A 269 29.52 -1.41 14.74
C ASN A 269 28.09 -1.93 15.07
N PRO A 270 27.94 -3.07 15.80
CA PRO A 270 26.63 -3.63 16.13
C PRO A 270 25.69 -2.65 16.85
N SER A 271 26.20 -1.84 17.77
CA SER A 271 25.40 -0.86 18.50
C SER A 271 24.91 0.27 17.57
N TYR A 272 25.73 0.71 16.64
CA TYR A 272 25.35 1.68 15.61
C TYR A 272 24.27 1.11 14.71
N LEU A 273 24.45 -0.10 14.18
CA LEU A 273 23.48 -0.78 13.32
C LEU A 273 22.14 -0.96 14.03
N SER A 274 22.13 -1.45 15.27
CA SER A 274 20.92 -1.64 16.07
C SER A 274 20.14 -0.34 16.27
N ARG A 275 20.87 0.75 16.61
CA ARG A 275 20.23 2.08 16.79
C ARG A 275 19.64 2.60 15.49
N ARG A 276 20.35 2.47 14.38
CA ARG A 276 19.89 2.92 13.05
C ARG A 276 18.67 2.16 12.59
N ILE A 277 18.66 0.82 12.74
CA ILE A 277 17.50 -0.02 12.46
C ILE A 277 16.29 0.45 13.28
N SER A 278 16.46 0.64 14.60
CA SER A 278 15.36 1.07 15.45
C SER A 278 14.86 2.48 15.13
N GLN A 279 15.75 3.41 14.77
CA GLN A 279 15.38 4.78 14.41
C GLN A 279 14.62 4.87 13.08
N GLN A 280 15.03 4.10 12.07
CA GLN A 280 14.46 4.17 10.73
C GLN A 280 13.23 3.28 10.56
N LEU A 281 13.19 2.10 11.22
CA LEU A 281 12.10 1.14 11.08
C LEU A 281 11.12 1.13 12.27
N GLY A 282 11.41 1.88 13.33
CA GLY A 282 10.58 1.89 14.54
C GLY A 282 10.58 0.57 15.32
N ARG A 283 11.40 -0.43 14.92
CA ARG A 283 11.44 -1.79 15.47
C ARG A 283 12.87 -2.25 15.70
N SER A 284 13.04 -3.13 16.70
CA SER A 284 14.36 -3.68 16.97
C SER A 284 14.78 -4.74 15.94
N PHE A 285 16.08 -4.92 15.73
CA PHE A 285 16.66 -6.00 14.93
C PHE A 285 16.07 -7.37 15.30
N VAL A 286 15.96 -7.65 16.61
CA VAL A 286 15.44 -8.92 17.10
C VAL A 286 13.97 -9.11 16.70
N THR A 287 13.16 -8.06 16.78
CA THR A 287 11.75 -8.10 16.40
C THR A 287 11.61 -8.42 14.90
N ILE A 288 12.38 -7.74 14.05
CA ILE A 288 12.36 -7.97 12.59
C ILE A 288 12.77 -9.41 12.27
N LEU A 289 13.87 -9.88 12.87
CA LEU A 289 14.35 -11.23 12.65
C LEU A 289 13.34 -12.31 13.12
N GLN A 290 12.68 -12.10 14.26
CA GLN A 290 11.63 -12.99 14.74
C GLN A 290 10.44 -13.03 13.78
N GLU A 291 10.04 -11.89 13.24
CA GLU A 291 8.94 -11.81 12.27
C GLU A 291 9.26 -12.55 10.99
N LEU A 292 10.47 -12.40 10.43
CA LEU A 292 10.94 -13.14 9.25
C LEU A 292 10.91 -14.65 9.50
N LYS A 293 11.45 -15.11 10.63
CA LYS A 293 11.43 -16.53 11.01
C LYS A 293 10.03 -17.09 11.13
N LEU A 294 9.11 -16.37 11.79
CA LEU A 294 7.73 -16.82 11.97
C LEU A 294 6.94 -16.80 10.66
N ASN A 295 7.17 -15.81 9.79
CA ASN A 295 6.54 -15.76 8.48
C ASN A 295 6.97 -16.97 7.64
N GLN A 296 8.26 -17.26 7.59
CA GLN A 296 8.76 -18.42 6.86
C GLN A 296 8.23 -19.73 7.46
N ALA A 297 8.15 -19.85 8.78
CA ALA A 297 7.55 -21.00 9.42
C ALA A 297 6.07 -21.19 9.03
N SER A 298 5.30 -20.10 8.96
CA SER A 298 3.89 -20.16 8.54
C SER A 298 3.72 -20.65 7.12
N LEU A 299 4.61 -20.24 6.21
CA LEU A 299 4.64 -20.73 4.84
C LEU A 299 4.96 -22.24 4.78
N LEU A 300 6.00 -22.69 5.49
CA LEU A 300 6.39 -24.09 5.55
C LEU A 300 5.31 -24.99 6.17
N LEU A 301 4.60 -24.48 7.19
CA LEU A 301 3.48 -25.21 7.79
C LEU A 301 2.36 -25.49 6.79
N ARG A 302 2.08 -24.57 5.88
CA ARG A 302 1.03 -24.70 4.85
C ARG A 302 1.50 -25.46 3.60
N SER A 303 2.77 -25.31 3.23
CA SER A 303 3.30 -25.85 1.97
C SER A 303 4.02 -27.18 2.11
N SER A 304 4.21 -27.71 3.33
CA SER A 304 4.94 -28.97 3.55
C SER A 304 4.33 -29.84 4.63
N SER A 305 4.66 -31.13 4.59
CA SER A 305 4.32 -32.12 5.63
C SER A 305 5.40 -32.26 6.70
N LEU A 306 6.42 -31.39 6.72
CA LEU A 306 7.53 -31.47 7.67
C LEU A 306 7.01 -31.38 9.13
N PRO A 307 7.58 -32.15 10.07
CA PRO A 307 7.29 -31.99 11.49
C PRO A 307 7.51 -30.55 11.97
N VAL A 308 6.66 -30.08 12.87
CA VAL A 308 6.73 -28.70 13.38
C VAL A 308 8.10 -28.39 14.00
N GLU A 309 8.71 -29.37 14.65
CA GLU A 309 10.06 -29.25 15.23
C GLU A 309 11.14 -29.03 14.16
N GLN A 310 11.04 -29.77 13.06
CA GLN A 310 11.96 -29.57 11.93
C GLN A 310 11.79 -28.17 11.32
N ILE A 311 10.56 -27.71 11.15
CA ILE A 311 10.28 -26.36 10.67
C ILE A 311 10.88 -25.33 11.63
N ALA A 312 10.69 -25.49 12.96
CA ALA A 312 11.27 -24.59 13.94
C ALA A 312 12.81 -24.50 13.82
N HIS A 313 13.47 -25.65 13.66
CA HIS A 313 14.94 -25.70 13.46
C HIS A 313 15.35 -25.10 12.11
N GLN A 314 14.63 -25.39 11.03
CA GLN A 314 14.92 -24.87 9.71
C GLN A 314 14.82 -23.34 9.64
N VAL A 315 13.89 -22.75 10.36
CA VAL A 315 13.77 -21.27 10.44
C VAL A 315 14.67 -20.66 11.52
N GLY A 316 15.55 -21.46 12.14
CA GLY A 316 16.60 -20.99 13.05
C GLY A 316 16.20 -20.84 14.50
N TYR A 317 15.22 -21.59 14.98
CA TYR A 317 14.96 -21.71 16.43
C TYR A 317 15.61 -22.96 17.00
N LYS A 318 16.53 -22.76 17.95
CA LYS A 318 17.15 -23.86 18.70
C LYS A 318 16.22 -24.43 19.76
N ASN A 319 15.34 -23.59 20.33
CA ASN A 319 14.37 -23.98 21.36
C ASN A 319 12.97 -24.01 20.75
N VAL A 320 12.43 -25.20 20.59
CA VAL A 320 11.13 -25.44 19.98
C VAL A 320 9.99 -24.89 20.85
N SER A 321 10.08 -25.00 22.18
CA SER A 321 9.07 -24.45 23.08
C SER A 321 8.98 -22.93 22.99
N PHE A 322 10.11 -22.25 22.82
CA PHE A 322 10.16 -20.81 22.59
C PHE A 322 9.53 -20.42 21.25
N PHE A 323 9.77 -21.22 20.19
CA PHE A 323 9.11 -21.05 18.89
C PHE A 323 7.59 -21.15 19.02
N TYR A 324 7.07 -22.19 19.71
CA TYR A 324 5.62 -22.36 19.92
C TYR A 324 5.00 -21.13 20.60
N LYS A 325 5.65 -20.62 21.65
CA LYS A 325 5.18 -19.43 22.38
C LYS A 325 5.11 -18.20 21.47
N LEU A 326 6.13 -17.94 20.67
CA LEU A 326 6.17 -16.80 19.75
C LEU A 326 5.16 -16.96 18.61
N PHE A 327 5.04 -18.17 18.06
CA PHE A 327 4.10 -18.47 17.00
C PHE A 327 2.65 -18.25 17.45
N GLN A 328 2.30 -18.80 18.61
CA GLN A 328 0.98 -18.63 19.21
C GLN A 328 0.68 -17.17 19.54
N LYS A 329 1.68 -16.41 20.01
CA LYS A 329 1.52 -14.96 20.25
C LYS A 329 1.21 -14.20 18.97
N LYS A 330 1.84 -14.56 17.85
CA LYS A 330 1.68 -13.86 16.56
C LYS A 330 0.41 -14.27 15.82
N TYR A 331 0.13 -15.58 15.75
CA TYR A 331 -0.96 -16.12 14.92
C TYR A 331 -2.20 -16.52 15.72
N GLN A 332 -2.21 -16.32 17.06
CA GLN A 332 -3.30 -16.63 17.97
C GLN A 332 -3.73 -18.11 17.97
N CYS A 333 -2.92 -19.00 17.41
CA CYS A 333 -3.13 -20.45 17.38
C CYS A 333 -1.79 -21.20 17.41
N SER A 334 -1.83 -22.50 17.75
CA SER A 334 -0.64 -23.32 17.71
C SER A 334 -0.18 -23.59 16.27
N PRO A 335 1.12 -23.91 16.02
CA PRO A 335 1.60 -24.32 14.70
C PRO A 335 0.83 -25.50 14.10
N HIS A 336 0.42 -26.47 14.92
CA HIS A 336 -0.40 -27.61 14.50
C HIS A 336 -1.78 -27.17 14.03
N ALA A 337 -2.47 -26.31 14.79
CA ALA A 337 -3.78 -25.79 14.41
C ALA A 337 -3.69 -24.92 13.14
N TYR A 338 -2.61 -24.14 13.00
CA TYR A 338 -2.37 -23.29 11.82
C TYR A 338 -2.20 -24.09 10.54
N ARG A 339 -1.63 -25.31 10.62
CA ARG A 339 -1.47 -26.21 9.48
C ARG A 339 -2.80 -26.80 9.00
N GLN A 340 -3.78 -26.94 9.88
CA GLN A 340 -5.07 -27.56 9.58
C GLN A 340 -6.09 -26.58 9.00
N ASN A 341 -5.83 -25.28 9.16
CA ASN A 341 -6.63 -24.18 8.58
C ASN A 341 -6.05 -23.71 7.24
#